data_e46dda5fd251fdb5cd25c074acb46157
#
_entry.id   e46dda5fd251fdb5cd25c074acb46157
#
_cell.length_a   1.000
_cell.length_b   1.000
_cell.length_c   1.000
_cell.angle_alpha   90.00
_cell.angle_beta   90.00
_cell.angle_gamma   90.00
#
_symmetry.space_group_name_H-M   'P 1'
#
loop_
_entity.id
_entity.type
_entity.pdbx_description
1 polymer ?
#
loop_
_entity_poly.entity_id
_entity_poly.type
_entity_poly.pdbx_seq_one_letter_code
_entity_poly.pdbx_strand_id
1 'polypeptide(L)'
;FFLLGTDYVYPRTTNKILRAFLHSKGIQDKDIEEVYTPFGYSDYQTIVANIKKFSAGGKTAVISTINGDSNVPFYKELANQGIKATDVPVIAFSVGEEELRGIDTKPLVGNLAAWNYFESVDNPTNKQFVSEWRAYAKAHNLPNYATAVTNDPMEATYVGIHMWAQAVEKAGTTYVDKVRAAMAGQTFA
;
A
#
# COMPACT_ATOMS: atom_id res chain seq x y z
N PHE A 1 -2.27 -19.66 1.54
CA PHE A 1 -2.20 -18.21 1.51
C PHE A 1 -3.09 -17.62 2.59
N PHE A 2 -2.58 -16.66 3.35
CA PHE A 2 -3.32 -15.95 4.38
C PHE A 2 -3.60 -14.52 3.88
N LEU A 3 -4.86 -14.22 3.56
CA LEU A 3 -5.29 -12.92 3.05
C LEU A 3 -5.75 -12.07 4.23
N LEU A 4 -5.03 -11.00 4.54
CA LEU A 4 -5.31 -10.12 5.67
C LEU A 4 -5.53 -8.69 5.18
N GLY A 5 -6.70 -8.12 5.44
CA GLY A 5 -7.03 -6.78 4.97
C GLY A 5 -7.84 -5.95 5.96
N THR A 6 -7.86 -4.64 5.73
CA THR A 6 -8.82 -3.76 6.39
C THR A 6 -10.23 -4.07 5.86
N ASP A 7 -11.25 -4.01 6.73
CA ASP A 7 -12.65 -4.18 6.32
C ASP A 7 -13.14 -2.95 5.53
N TYR A 8 -12.81 -2.94 4.25
CA TYR A 8 -13.02 -1.82 3.34
C TYR A 8 -13.21 -2.33 1.90
N VAL A 9 -13.78 -1.51 1.04
CA VAL A 9 -14.08 -1.89 -0.35
C VAL A 9 -12.83 -2.36 -1.12
N TYR A 10 -11.70 -1.67 -0.95
CA TYR A 10 -10.46 -2.01 -1.63
C TYR A 10 -9.93 -3.40 -1.21
N PRO A 11 -9.67 -3.71 0.07
CA PRO A 11 -9.22 -5.05 0.47
C PRO A 11 -10.18 -6.16 0.08
N ARG A 12 -11.48 -5.96 0.29
CA ARG A 12 -12.49 -6.96 -0.06
C ARG A 12 -12.56 -7.25 -1.57
N THR A 13 -12.38 -6.22 -2.40
CA THR A 13 -12.33 -6.39 -3.87
C THR A 13 -11.03 -7.04 -4.30
N THR A 14 -9.90 -6.58 -3.76
CA THR A 14 -8.58 -7.15 -4.03
C THR A 14 -8.52 -8.63 -3.65
N ASN A 15 -9.02 -9.01 -2.49
CA ASN A 15 -9.03 -10.39 -2.05
C ASN A 15 -9.91 -11.29 -2.94
N LYS A 16 -11.04 -10.79 -3.46
CA LYS A 16 -11.83 -11.52 -4.48
C LYS A 16 -11.01 -11.79 -5.74
N ILE A 17 -10.27 -10.82 -6.23
CA ILE A 17 -9.39 -10.96 -7.39
C ILE A 17 -8.27 -11.96 -7.09
N LEU A 18 -7.64 -11.84 -5.91
CA LEU A 18 -6.58 -12.74 -5.46
C LEU A 18 -7.07 -14.19 -5.34
N ARG A 19 -8.25 -14.43 -4.75
CA ARG A 19 -8.84 -15.78 -4.68
C ARG A 19 -9.04 -16.36 -6.08
N ALA A 20 -9.63 -15.59 -6.98
CA ALA A 20 -9.82 -16.04 -8.37
C ALA A 20 -8.47 -16.35 -9.06
N PHE A 21 -7.46 -15.53 -8.84
CA PHE A 21 -6.11 -15.77 -9.33
C PHE A 21 -5.49 -17.04 -8.71
N LEU A 22 -5.57 -17.22 -7.40
CA LEU A 22 -5.06 -18.40 -6.70
C LEU A 22 -5.75 -19.68 -7.19
N HIS A 23 -7.08 -19.66 -7.36
CA HIS A 23 -7.82 -20.78 -7.94
C HIS A 23 -7.34 -21.10 -9.37
N SER A 24 -7.06 -20.09 -10.19
CA SER A 24 -6.51 -20.31 -11.55
C SER A 24 -5.12 -20.95 -11.53
N LYS A 25 -4.41 -20.90 -10.41
CA LYS A 25 -3.13 -21.59 -10.15
C LYS A 25 -3.28 -22.93 -9.46
N GLY A 26 -4.50 -23.42 -9.27
CA GLY A 26 -4.79 -24.73 -8.66
C GLY A 26 -4.84 -24.71 -7.12
N ILE A 27 -4.72 -23.55 -6.48
CA ILE A 27 -4.86 -23.42 -5.02
C ILE A 27 -6.34 -23.57 -4.66
N GLN A 28 -6.63 -24.36 -3.65
CA GLN A 28 -7.99 -24.69 -3.20
C GLN A 28 -8.40 -23.81 -2.02
N ASP A 29 -9.72 -23.68 -1.77
CA ASP A 29 -10.25 -22.88 -0.66
C ASP A 29 -9.71 -23.28 0.71
N LYS A 30 -9.44 -24.56 0.93
CA LYS A 30 -8.83 -25.07 2.18
C LYS A 30 -7.43 -24.53 2.44
N ASP A 31 -6.75 -24.05 1.39
CA ASP A 31 -5.38 -23.50 1.43
C ASP A 31 -5.39 -21.97 1.44
N ILE A 32 -6.56 -21.34 1.63
CA ILE A 32 -6.75 -19.90 1.68
C ILE A 32 -7.53 -19.55 2.95
N GLU A 33 -6.91 -18.77 3.83
CA GLU A 33 -7.59 -18.12 4.95
C GLU A 33 -7.75 -16.63 4.65
N GLU A 34 -8.87 -16.03 5.06
CA GLU A 34 -9.19 -14.64 4.76
C GLU A 34 -9.74 -13.96 6.01
N VAL A 35 -9.06 -12.89 6.45
CA VAL A 35 -9.37 -12.16 7.68
C VAL A 35 -9.43 -10.66 7.40
N TYR A 36 -10.39 -9.97 8.02
CA TYR A 36 -10.54 -8.52 7.95
C TYR A 36 -10.54 -7.89 9.33
N THR A 37 -9.94 -6.70 9.42
CA THR A 37 -9.90 -5.87 10.63
C THR A 37 -10.51 -4.49 10.36
N PRO A 38 -11.12 -3.83 11.35
CA PRO A 38 -11.58 -2.46 11.18
C PRO A 38 -10.40 -1.49 10.95
N PHE A 39 -10.68 -0.29 10.45
CA PHE A 39 -9.69 0.79 10.43
C PHE A 39 -9.19 1.10 11.83
N GLY A 40 -7.88 1.41 11.96
CA GLY A 40 -7.27 1.72 13.25
C GLY A 40 -7.06 0.51 14.17
N TYR A 41 -7.25 -0.71 13.66
CA TYR A 41 -7.01 -1.92 14.43
C TYR A 41 -5.54 -2.04 14.85
N SER A 42 -5.31 -2.38 16.12
CA SER A 42 -3.97 -2.39 16.69
C SER A 42 -3.60 -3.68 17.45
N ASP A 43 -4.57 -4.56 17.75
CA ASP A 43 -4.32 -5.82 18.47
C ASP A 43 -4.19 -7.01 17.51
N TYR A 44 -3.02 -7.17 16.91
CA TYR A 44 -2.75 -8.25 15.98
C TYR A 44 -2.29 -9.57 16.63
N GLN A 45 -2.23 -9.66 17.96
CA GLN A 45 -1.68 -10.82 18.65
C GLN A 45 -2.35 -12.14 18.22
N THR A 46 -3.67 -12.18 18.25
CA THR A 46 -4.43 -13.37 17.85
C THR A 46 -4.29 -13.67 16.35
N ILE A 47 -4.33 -12.64 15.51
CA ILE A 47 -4.23 -12.80 14.05
C ILE A 47 -2.86 -13.36 13.67
N VAL A 48 -1.78 -12.82 14.25
CA VAL A 48 -0.42 -13.30 14.00
C VAL A 48 -0.21 -14.71 14.55
N ALA A 49 -0.80 -15.06 15.70
CA ALA A 49 -0.80 -16.43 16.20
C ALA A 49 -1.53 -17.39 15.24
N ASN A 50 -2.64 -16.96 14.64
CA ASN A 50 -3.35 -17.73 13.61
C ASN A 50 -2.52 -17.90 12.33
N ILE A 51 -1.82 -16.87 11.88
CA ILE A 51 -0.87 -16.97 10.76
C ILE A 51 0.20 -18.03 11.07
N LYS A 52 0.77 -18.02 12.26
CA LYS A 52 1.77 -19.00 12.70
C LYS A 52 1.19 -20.41 12.73
N LYS A 53 -0.02 -20.60 13.25
CA LYS A 53 -0.72 -21.87 13.24
C LYS A 53 -1.01 -22.37 11.82
N PHE A 54 -1.48 -21.49 10.95
CA PHE A 54 -1.76 -21.79 9.55
C PHE A 54 -0.48 -22.24 8.82
N SER A 55 0.64 -21.55 9.07
CA SER A 55 1.93 -21.87 8.46
C SER A 55 2.52 -23.21 8.90
N ALA A 56 2.09 -23.76 10.04
CA ALA A 56 2.51 -25.10 10.48
C ALA A 56 1.99 -26.20 9.54
N GLY A 57 0.95 -25.93 8.77
CA GLY A 57 0.37 -26.87 7.78
C GLY A 57 1.14 -26.94 6.45
N GLY A 58 2.09 -26.03 6.19
CA GLY A 58 2.86 -26.00 4.94
C GLY A 58 3.41 -24.63 4.57
N LYS A 59 3.99 -24.52 3.39
CA LYS A 59 4.52 -23.26 2.87
C LYS A 59 3.39 -22.21 2.80
N THR A 60 3.59 -21.10 3.47
CA THR A 60 2.59 -20.04 3.62
C THR A 60 3.18 -18.69 3.20
N ALA A 61 2.35 -17.86 2.58
CA ALA A 61 2.59 -16.44 2.40
C ALA A 61 1.38 -15.65 2.90
N VAL A 62 1.63 -14.51 3.54
CA VAL A 62 0.60 -13.55 3.89
C VAL A 62 0.48 -12.52 2.76
N ILE A 63 -0.73 -12.28 2.29
CA ILE A 63 -1.01 -11.17 1.39
C ILE A 63 -1.74 -10.11 2.19
N SER A 64 -1.09 -8.96 2.38
CA SER A 64 -1.59 -7.87 3.22
C SER A 64 -2.19 -6.76 2.35
N THR A 65 -3.44 -6.46 2.62
CA THR A 65 -4.19 -5.29 2.12
C THR A 65 -4.64 -4.41 3.28
N ILE A 66 -3.84 -4.37 4.36
CA ILE A 66 -4.05 -3.49 5.51
C ILE A 66 -3.77 -2.06 5.09
N ASN A 67 -4.65 -1.11 5.44
CA ASN A 67 -4.50 0.30 5.11
C ASN A 67 -3.94 1.11 6.30
N GLY A 68 -3.04 2.05 5.98
CA GLY A 68 -2.58 3.11 6.87
C GLY A 68 -1.90 2.62 8.15
N ASP A 69 -2.15 3.31 9.25
CA ASP A 69 -1.45 3.15 10.54
C ASP A 69 -1.57 1.76 11.16
N SER A 70 -2.58 0.97 10.78
CA SER A 70 -2.74 -0.42 11.22
C SER A 70 -1.61 -1.34 10.75
N ASN A 71 -0.82 -0.94 9.77
CA ASN A 71 0.39 -1.66 9.36
C ASN A 71 1.45 -1.68 10.47
N VAL A 72 1.61 -0.60 11.22
CA VAL A 72 2.62 -0.48 12.28
C VAL A 72 2.47 -1.57 13.34
N PRO A 73 1.32 -1.74 14.02
CA PRO A 73 1.14 -2.80 15.01
C PRO A 73 1.17 -4.20 14.39
N PHE A 74 0.73 -4.38 13.15
CA PHE A 74 0.82 -5.68 12.47
C PHE A 74 2.28 -6.13 12.31
N TYR A 75 3.13 -5.30 11.74
CA TYR A 75 4.54 -5.65 11.55
C TYR A 75 5.32 -5.78 12.86
N LYS A 76 5.01 -4.96 13.86
CA LYS A 76 5.56 -5.12 15.22
C LYS A 76 5.22 -6.48 15.80
N GLU A 77 3.97 -6.91 15.64
CA GLU A 77 3.54 -8.19 16.19
C GLU A 77 4.14 -9.39 15.44
N LEU A 78 4.32 -9.31 14.11
CA LEU A 78 5.07 -10.32 13.36
C LEU A 78 6.49 -10.50 13.93
N ALA A 79 7.18 -9.38 14.20
CA ALA A 79 8.50 -9.40 14.80
C ALA A 79 8.50 -9.95 16.23
N ASN A 80 7.53 -9.56 17.07
CA ASN A 80 7.36 -10.04 18.44
C ASN A 80 7.19 -11.56 18.53
N GLN A 81 6.42 -12.13 17.60
CA GLN A 81 6.19 -13.59 17.54
C GLN A 81 7.27 -14.34 16.75
N GLY A 82 8.30 -13.64 16.30
CA GLY A 82 9.46 -14.23 15.62
C GLY A 82 9.17 -14.76 14.22
N ILE A 83 8.13 -14.28 13.55
CA ILE A 83 7.82 -14.64 12.16
C ILE A 83 8.77 -13.88 11.24
N LYS A 84 9.55 -14.62 10.45
CA LYS A 84 10.53 -14.08 9.51
C LYS A 84 10.01 -14.24 8.07
N ALA A 85 10.41 -13.33 7.20
CA ALA A 85 10.09 -13.39 5.78
C ALA A 85 10.62 -14.65 5.08
N THR A 86 11.70 -15.27 5.61
CA THR A 86 12.21 -16.56 5.13
C THR A 86 11.25 -17.72 5.34
N ASP A 87 10.39 -17.64 6.35
CA ASP A 87 9.50 -18.70 6.76
C ASP A 87 8.06 -18.41 6.27
N VAL A 88 7.59 -17.19 6.49
CA VAL A 88 6.26 -16.70 6.09
C VAL A 88 6.40 -15.29 5.51
N PRO A 89 6.71 -15.16 4.23
CA PRO A 89 6.83 -13.85 3.60
C PRO A 89 5.48 -13.11 3.60
N VAL A 90 5.53 -11.80 3.83
CA VAL A 90 4.41 -10.89 3.63
C VAL A 90 4.57 -10.19 2.29
N ILE A 91 3.50 -10.17 1.50
CA ILE A 91 3.39 -9.40 0.27
C ILE A 91 2.32 -8.34 0.52
N ALA A 92 2.73 -7.07 0.62
CA ALA A 92 1.84 -5.96 0.94
C ALA A 92 1.44 -5.17 -0.30
N PHE A 93 0.17 -4.76 -0.37
CA PHE A 93 -0.37 -3.93 -1.46
C PHE A 93 -0.77 -2.52 -1.01
N SER A 94 -0.40 -2.11 0.21
CA SER A 94 -0.66 -0.78 0.77
C SER A 94 0.42 -0.40 1.79
N VAL A 95 1.69 -0.62 1.45
CA VAL A 95 2.84 -0.28 2.29
C VAL A 95 3.90 0.39 1.44
N GLY A 96 4.29 1.58 1.83
CA GLY A 96 5.41 2.33 1.30
C GLY A 96 6.25 2.89 2.44
N GLU A 97 7.04 3.90 2.13
CA GLU A 97 7.99 4.50 3.07
C GLU A 97 7.29 5.17 4.26
N GLU A 98 6.07 5.74 4.05
CA GLU A 98 5.31 6.40 5.12
C GLU A 98 4.84 5.40 6.18
N GLU A 99 4.32 4.25 5.76
CA GLU A 99 3.82 3.21 6.68
C GLU A 99 4.96 2.56 7.48
N LEU A 100 6.18 2.59 6.95
CA LEU A 100 7.37 2.03 7.61
C LEU A 100 8.05 3.01 8.57
N ARG A 101 7.66 4.29 8.55
CA ARG A 101 8.21 5.27 9.51
C ARG A 101 7.84 4.89 10.95
N GLY A 102 8.83 4.95 11.82
CA GLY A 102 8.61 4.66 13.24
C GLY A 102 8.52 3.17 13.59
N ILE A 103 8.85 2.28 12.65
CA ILE A 103 9.00 0.84 12.89
C ILE A 103 10.47 0.45 12.79
N ASP A 104 10.93 -0.49 13.62
CA ASP A 104 12.19 -1.18 13.34
C ASP A 104 12.01 -2.06 12.10
N THR A 105 12.65 -1.69 11.00
CA THR A 105 12.52 -2.39 9.71
C THR A 105 13.45 -3.59 9.57
N LYS A 106 14.43 -3.76 10.47
CA LYS A 106 15.38 -4.88 10.40
C LYS A 106 14.71 -6.26 10.38
N PRO A 107 13.70 -6.54 11.22
CA PRO A 107 12.99 -7.82 11.18
C PRO A 107 12.15 -8.01 9.92
N LEU A 108 11.88 -6.94 9.16
CA LEU A 108 10.99 -6.95 7.99
C LEU A 108 11.73 -7.26 6.69
N VAL A 109 13.06 -7.31 6.71
CA VAL A 109 13.88 -7.57 5.51
C VAL A 109 13.49 -8.90 4.89
N GLY A 110 13.20 -8.87 3.58
CA GLY A 110 12.76 -10.03 2.79
C GLY A 110 11.25 -10.06 2.53
N ASN A 111 10.44 -9.24 3.21
CA ASN A 111 9.06 -9.01 2.81
C ASN A 111 9.00 -8.17 1.52
N LEU A 112 7.87 -8.25 0.83
CA LEU A 112 7.66 -7.60 -0.46
C LEU A 112 6.54 -6.56 -0.35
N ALA A 113 6.65 -5.51 -1.14
CA ALA A 113 5.57 -4.56 -1.37
C ALA A 113 5.36 -4.38 -2.88
N ALA A 114 4.10 -4.25 -3.28
CA ALA A 114 3.72 -3.96 -4.65
C ALA A 114 2.76 -2.78 -4.65
N TRP A 115 3.23 -1.67 -5.21
CA TRP A 115 2.48 -0.43 -5.38
C TRP A 115 2.89 0.24 -6.68
N ASN A 116 2.21 1.30 -7.10
CA ASN A 116 2.54 1.99 -8.36
C ASN A 116 3.74 2.92 -8.20
N TYR A 117 3.98 3.43 -6.98
CA TYR A 117 5.04 4.38 -6.68
C TYR A 117 5.71 4.07 -5.34
N PHE A 118 7.03 4.30 -5.29
CA PHE A 118 7.85 4.31 -4.08
C PHE A 118 8.81 5.51 -4.12
N GLU A 119 9.01 6.21 -2.99
CA GLU A 119 9.95 7.34 -2.89
C GLU A 119 11.38 6.94 -3.27
N SER A 120 11.75 5.69 -3.02
CA SER A 120 13.08 5.15 -3.30
C SER A 120 13.38 4.91 -4.78
N VAL A 121 12.44 5.15 -5.70
CA VAL A 121 12.68 5.04 -7.15
C VAL A 121 13.74 6.05 -7.59
N ASP A 122 14.85 5.54 -8.15
CA ASP A 122 15.99 6.37 -8.56
C ASP A 122 15.88 6.83 -10.01
N ASN A 123 15.16 7.94 -10.21
CA ASN A 123 15.12 8.67 -11.48
C ASN A 123 15.04 10.19 -11.24
N PRO A 124 15.38 11.03 -12.24
CA PRO A 124 15.39 12.50 -12.11
C PRO A 124 14.02 13.08 -11.75
N THR A 125 12.95 12.60 -12.37
CA THR A 125 11.58 13.08 -12.15
C THR A 125 11.16 12.87 -10.69
N ASN A 126 11.41 11.68 -10.14
CA ASN A 126 11.12 11.39 -8.75
C ASN A 126 11.95 12.24 -7.79
N LYS A 127 13.24 12.41 -8.06
CA LYS A 127 14.10 13.29 -7.24
C LYS A 127 13.58 14.72 -7.20
N GLN A 128 13.10 15.23 -8.31
CA GLN A 128 12.48 16.55 -8.38
C GLN A 128 11.19 16.60 -7.55
N PHE A 129 10.26 15.65 -7.77
CA PHE A 129 9.01 15.56 -7.02
C PHE A 129 9.22 15.53 -5.51
N VAL A 130 10.12 14.65 -5.03
CA VAL A 130 10.46 14.55 -3.60
C VAL A 130 11.08 15.84 -3.06
N SER A 131 11.95 16.50 -3.85
CA SER A 131 12.56 17.78 -3.48
C SER A 131 11.52 18.89 -3.35
N GLU A 132 10.60 18.99 -4.31
CA GLU A 132 9.52 19.97 -4.30
C GLU A 132 8.56 19.74 -3.13
N TRP A 133 8.19 18.48 -2.86
CA TRP A 133 7.37 18.13 -1.71
C TRP A 133 8.04 18.56 -0.39
N ARG A 134 9.31 18.25 -0.20
CA ARG A 134 10.05 18.64 1.02
C ARG A 134 10.18 20.14 1.18
N ALA A 135 10.43 20.85 0.08
CA ALA A 135 10.46 22.32 0.08
C ALA A 135 9.10 22.92 0.46
N TYR A 136 8.01 22.40 -0.10
CA TYR A 136 6.65 22.79 0.23
C TYR A 136 6.32 22.50 1.71
N ALA A 137 6.58 21.30 2.18
CA ALA A 137 6.33 20.89 3.56
C ALA A 137 7.05 21.80 4.56
N LYS A 138 8.30 22.15 4.27
CA LYS A 138 9.10 23.10 5.08
C LYS A 138 8.53 24.51 5.02
N ALA A 139 8.22 25.03 3.84
CA ALA A 139 7.70 26.40 3.66
C ALA A 139 6.36 26.63 4.37
N HIS A 140 5.52 25.58 4.43
CA HIS A 140 4.21 25.61 5.09
C HIS A 140 4.22 25.08 6.53
N ASN A 141 5.41 24.77 7.06
CA ASN A 141 5.59 24.26 8.43
C ASN A 141 4.66 23.06 8.75
N LEU A 142 4.54 22.13 7.80
CA LEU A 142 3.71 20.94 7.98
C LEU A 142 4.25 20.06 9.11
N PRO A 143 3.39 19.32 9.82
CA PRO A 143 3.83 18.38 10.84
C PRO A 143 4.88 17.41 10.27
N ASN A 144 5.97 17.21 11.01
CA ASN A 144 7.05 16.28 10.64
C ASN A 144 7.76 16.60 9.30
N TYR A 145 7.75 17.85 8.84
CA TYR A 145 8.37 18.23 7.55
C TYR A 145 9.83 17.76 7.41
N ALA A 146 10.57 17.65 8.51
CA ALA A 146 11.97 17.20 8.49
C ALA A 146 12.13 15.71 8.12
N THR A 147 11.09 14.93 8.31
CA THR A 147 11.05 13.49 8.01
C THR A 147 9.93 13.15 7.02
N ALA A 148 9.37 14.17 6.35
CA ALA A 148 8.33 13.98 5.37
C ALA A 148 8.82 13.12 4.21
N VAL A 149 8.05 12.09 3.88
CA VAL A 149 8.26 11.20 2.74
C VAL A 149 7.07 11.30 1.80
N THR A 150 7.26 10.85 0.58
CA THR A 150 6.18 10.69 -0.39
C THR A 150 5.72 9.23 -0.42
N ASN A 151 4.50 8.99 -0.86
CA ASN A 151 3.95 7.66 -1.05
C ASN A 151 3.04 7.61 -2.29
N ASP A 152 2.60 6.43 -2.68
CA ASP A 152 1.76 6.19 -3.87
C ASP A 152 0.48 7.08 -3.90
N PRO A 153 -0.35 7.18 -2.84
CA PRO A 153 -1.52 8.06 -2.87
C PRO A 153 -1.20 9.54 -3.06
N MET A 154 -0.04 10.00 -2.57
CA MET A 154 0.39 11.39 -2.74
C MET A 154 0.80 11.66 -4.19
N GLU A 155 1.60 10.77 -4.76
CA GLU A 155 2.03 10.86 -6.16
C GLU A 155 0.81 10.79 -7.10
N ALA A 156 -0.07 9.82 -6.90
CA ALA A 156 -1.30 9.68 -7.68
C ALA A 156 -2.20 10.93 -7.60
N THR A 157 -2.27 11.56 -6.43
CA THR A 157 -3.04 12.81 -6.25
C THR A 157 -2.38 13.96 -7.01
N TYR A 158 -1.06 14.09 -6.92
CA TYR A 158 -0.29 15.10 -7.63
C TYR A 158 -0.49 14.97 -9.15
N VAL A 159 -0.25 13.79 -9.69
CA VAL A 159 -0.47 13.48 -11.11
C VAL A 159 -1.92 13.75 -11.53
N GLY A 160 -2.88 13.30 -10.73
CA GLY A 160 -4.31 13.47 -11.01
C GLY A 160 -4.74 14.93 -11.11
N ILE A 161 -4.21 15.81 -10.25
CA ILE A 161 -4.50 17.25 -10.28
C ILE A 161 -3.90 17.89 -11.53
N HIS A 162 -2.66 17.55 -11.88
CA HIS A 162 -2.03 18.06 -13.09
C HIS A 162 -2.76 17.61 -14.36
N MET A 163 -3.13 16.36 -14.45
CA MET A 163 -3.92 15.83 -15.56
C MET A 163 -5.29 16.50 -15.66
N TRP A 164 -5.93 16.76 -14.53
CA TRP A 164 -7.18 17.53 -14.49
C TRP A 164 -6.99 18.96 -15.01
N ALA A 165 -5.95 19.66 -14.58
CA ALA A 165 -5.64 21.01 -15.05
C ALA A 165 -5.42 21.05 -16.57
N GLN A 166 -4.62 20.12 -17.12
CA GLN A 166 -4.43 19.97 -18.56
C GLN A 166 -5.76 19.73 -19.30
N ALA A 167 -6.66 18.93 -18.70
CA ALA A 167 -7.97 18.66 -19.29
C ALA A 167 -8.86 19.90 -19.30
N VAL A 168 -8.82 20.72 -18.25
CA VAL A 168 -9.55 21.99 -18.17
C VAL A 168 -9.04 22.96 -19.24
N GLU A 169 -7.73 23.09 -19.40
CA GLU A 169 -7.12 23.92 -20.45
C GLU A 169 -7.56 23.46 -21.84
N LYS A 170 -7.46 22.16 -22.13
CA LYS A 170 -7.87 21.57 -23.40
C LYS A 170 -9.36 21.74 -23.68
N ALA A 171 -10.21 21.64 -22.64
CA ALA A 171 -11.67 21.78 -22.75
C ALA A 171 -12.11 23.27 -22.82
N GLY A 172 -11.26 24.22 -22.39
CA GLY A 172 -11.58 25.64 -22.26
C GLY A 172 -12.68 25.94 -21.23
N THR A 173 -12.91 25.02 -20.28
CA THR A 173 -14.00 25.11 -19.30
C THR A 173 -13.81 24.11 -18.16
N THR A 174 -14.42 24.39 -17.01
CA THR A 174 -14.51 23.45 -15.87
C THR A 174 -15.75 22.57 -15.90
N TYR A 175 -16.57 22.63 -16.95
CA TYR A 175 -17.78 21.80 -17.06
C TYR A 175 -17.43 20.33 -17.13
N VAL A 176 -17.96 19.55 -16.19
CA VAL A 176 -17.53 18.18 -15.89
C VAL A 176 -17.48 17.27 -17.11
N ASP A 177 -18.53 17.25 -17.93
CA ASP A 177 -18.58 16.34 -19.09
C ASP A 177 -17.55 16.67 -20.16
N LYS A 178 -17.26 17.97 -20.36
CA LYS A 178 -16.24 18.41 -21.31
C LYS A 178 -14.83 18.11 -20.80
N VAL A 179 -14.57 18.32 -19.50
CA VAL A 179 -13.29 17.99 -18.87
C VAL A 179 -13.08 16.47 -18.91
N ARG A 180 -14.08 15.68 -18.56
CA ARG A 180 -14.01 14.21 -18.63
C ARG A 180 -13.68 13.71 -20.04
N ALA A 181 -14.33 14.28 -21.06
CA ALA A 181 -14.03 13.93 -22.46
C ALA A 181 -12.60 14.33 -22.85
N ALA A 182 -12.10 15.47 -22.36
CA ALA A 182 -10.75 15.96 -22.62
C ALA A 182 -9.65 15.15 -21.92
N MET A 183 -9.96 14.46 -20.84
CA MET A 183 -9.02 13.58 -20.11
C MET A 183 -8.65 12.32 -20.87
N ALA A 184 -9.50 11.88 -21.80
CA ALA A 184 -9.21 10.67 -22.57
C ALA A 184 -7.91 10.80 -23.39
N GLY A 185 -7.02 9.83 -23.21
CA GLY A 185 -5.73 9.77 -23.94
C GLY A 185 -4.68 10.76 -23.47
N GLN A 186 -4.88 11.41 -22.31
CA GLN A 186 -3.83 12.27 -21.72
C GLN A 186 -2.66 11.43 -21.18
N THR A 187 -1.50 12.07 -21.19
CA THR A 187 -0.28 11.59 -20.52
C THR A 187 0.27 12.67 -19.64
N PHE A 188 0.89 12.30 -18.54
CA PHE A 188 1.66 13.16 -17.66
C PHE A 188 3.03 12.50 -17.45
N ALA A 189 4.11 13.26 -17.73
CA ALA A 189 5.49 12.81 -17.60
C ALA A 189 6.24 13.70 -16.62
#